data_701480d6419d8ce21282ded9e0bdb1b7
#
_entry.id   701480d6419d8ce21282ded9e0bdb1b7
#
_cell.length_a   1.000
_cell.length_b   1.000
_cell.length_c   1.000
_cell.angle_alpha   90.00
_cell.angle_beta   90.00
_cell.angle_gamma   90.00
#
_symmetry.space_group_name_H-M   'P 1'
#
loop_
_entity.id
_entity.type
_entity.pdbx_description
1 polymer ?
#
loop_
_entity_poly.entity_id
_entity_poly.type
_entity_poly.pdbx_seq_one_letter_code
_entity_poly.pdbx_strand_id
1 'polypeptide(L)'
;MSVMAPSVLGIDVGGSSIKGGLVDIEAGRLHGELLSVATPRPAAPEPVMQAVAQLAATMQMTQAVGVAFPSVVQHGKARTAAHIDPSWIDVDGAALAARKLARRAVFLNDADAAGLAEMRWGAGRGLKGVVIMLTFGTGIGTALFADGKLFPNTELGHLELNGIDAEEWASARIRTQLGLDWPAWIERVNAYLKRMHALFWPDAFILGGAVSERFGEFAPLLHSPAQIRPAQFAGQAGVIGAALAAAT
;
A
#
# COMPACT_ATOMS: atom_id res chain seq x y z
N MET A 1 1.87 10.80 35.21
CA MET A 1 1.58 11.26 33.87
C MET A 1 2.07 10.16 32.90
N SER A 2 1.15 9.46 32.26
CA SER A 2 1.55 8.46 31.24
C SER A 2 2.17 9.23 30.08
N VAL A 3 3.44 8.98 29.79
CA VAL A 3 4.08 9.49 28.56
C VAL A 3 3.31 8.84 27.41
N MET A 4 2.57 9.63 26.65
CA MET A 4 1.93 9.11 25.44
C MET A 4 3.02 8.58 24.51
N ALA A 5 2.83 7.37 24.01
CA ALA A 5 3.73 6.80 23.00
C ALA A 5 3.87 7.75 21.80
N PRO A 6 5.05 7.84 21.18
CA PRO A 6 5.27 8.74 20.05
C PRO A 6 4.33 8.35 18.90
N SER A 7 3.35 9.21 18.64
CA SER A 7 2.38 9.01 17.57
C SER A 7 2.76 9.83 16.35
N VAL A 8 2.61 9.26 15.16
CA VAL A 8 2.89 9.91 13.87
C VAL A 8 1.65 9.81 12.99
N LEU A 9 1.31 10.90 12.32
CA LEU A 9 0.20 10.94 11.38
C LEU A 9 0.58 10.23 10.09
N GLY A 10 -0.17 9.19 9.74
CA GLY A 10 -0.12 8.53 8.45
C GLY A 10 -1.36 8.84 7.63
N ILE A 11 -1.18 9.01 6.33
CA ILE A 11 -2.23 9.23 5.35
C ILE A 11 -2.03 8.28 4.19
N ASP A 12 -3.12 7.73 3.69
CA ASP A 12 -3.15 6.83 2.53
C ASP A 12 -4.12 7.40 1.50
N VAL A 13 -3.59 7.86 0.37
CA VAL A 13 -4.34 8.43 -0.74
C VAL A 13 -4.68 7.33 -1.74
N GLY A 14 -5.91 6.86 -1.71
CA GLY A 14 -6.42 5.92 -2.71
C GLY A 14 -7.22 6.59 -3.81
N GLY A 15 -7.47 5.86 -4.90
CA GLY A 15 -8.26 6.37 -6.03
C GLY A 15 -9.72 6.70 -5.69
N SER A 16 -10.29 6.17 -4.61
CA SER A 16 -11.68 6.40 -4.20
C SER A 16 -11.81 7.10 -2.85
N SER A 17 -10.86 6.91 -1.95
CA SER A 17 -10.89 7.51 -0.61
C SER A 17 -9.48 7.85 -0.14
N ILE A 18 -9.39 8.89 0.67
CA ILE A 18 -8.20 9.28 1.42
C ILE A 18 -8.45 8.88 2.85
N LYS A 19 -7.55 8.09 3.43
CA LYS A 19 -7.62 7.63 4.80
C LYS A 19 -6.51 8.25 5.62
N GLY A 20 -6.74 8.47 6.92
CA GLY A 20 -5.71 8.98 7.81
C GLY A 20 -5.93 8.55 9.24
N GLY A 21 -4.84 8.49 10.00
CA GLY A 21 -4.88 8.11 11.41
C GLY A 21 -3.55 8.38 12.12
N LEU A 22 -3.64 8.61 13.41
CA LEU A 22 -2.48 8.65 14.29
C LEU A 22 -2.02 7.21 14.56
N VAL A 23 -0.72 6.96 14.41
CA VAL A 23 -0.13 5.64 14.60
C VAL A 23 0.86 5.69 15.76
N ASP A 24 0.66 4.83 16.73
CA ASP A 24 1.67 4.50 17.75
C ASP A 24 2.81 3.73 17.07
N ILE A 25 3.96 4.39 16.95
CA ILE A 25 5.13 3.85 16.22
C ILE A 25 5.83 2.73 16.98
N GLU A 26 5.64 2.60 18.27
CA GLU A 26 6.20 1.48 19.03
C GLU A 26 5.34 0.22 18.86
N ALA A 27 4.02 0.37 18.94
CA ALA A 27 3.08 -0.73 18.87
C ALA A 27 2.64 -1.10 17.44
N GLY A 28 2.80 -0.21 16.46
CA GLY A 28 2.36 -0.42 15.08
C GLY A 28 0.84 -0.47 14.93
N ARG A 29 0.11 0.34 15.69
CA ARG A 29 -1.36 0.35 15.69
C ARG A 29 -1.91 1.78 15.68
N LEU A 30 -3.12 1.92 15.18
CA LEU A 30 -3.83 3.19 15.24
C LEU A 30 -4.09 3.61 16.71
N HIS A 31 -3.89 4.89 16.97
CA HIS A 31 -4.32 5.57 18.18
C HIS A 31 -5.65 6.27 17.88
N GLY A 32 -6.76 5.62 18.21
CA GLY A 32 -8.11 6.08 17.87
C GLY A 32 -8.63 5.49 16.55
N GLU A 33 -9.52 6.23 15.89
CA GLU A 33 -10.21 5.78 14.69
C GLU A 33 -9.43 6.09 13.41
N LEU A 34 -9.62 5.22 12.40
CA LEU A 34 -9.23 5.50 11.04
C LEU A 34 -10.28 6.41 10.40
N LEU A 35 -9.89 7.64 10.07
CA LEU A 35 -10.78 8.58 9.37
C LEU A 35 -10.65 8.42 7.86
N SER A 36 -11.73 8.73 7.16
CA SER A 36 -11.77 8.60 5.69
C SER A 36 -12.61 9.71 5.06
N VAL A 37 -12.14 10.25 3.95
CA VAL A 37 -12.88 11.17 3.09
C VAL A 37 -12.81 10.68 1.65
N ALA A 38 -13.79 11.08 0.82
CA ALA A 38 -13.76 10.74 -0.61
C ALA A 38 -12.59 11.43 -1.30
N THR A 39 -11.91 10.72 -2.21
CA THR A 39 -10.94 11.35 -3.11
C THR A 39 -11.64 12.30 -4.07
N PRO A 40 -11.21 13.57 -4.18
CA PRO A 40 -11.79 14.53 -5.09
C PRO A 40 -11.83 14.05 -6.55
N ARG A 41 -12.79 14.56 -7.30
CA ARG A 41 -12.91 14.33 -8.74
C ARG A 41 -12.94 15.66 -9.49
N PRO A 42 -11.97 15.96 -10.39
CA PRO A 42 -10.79 15.16 -10.73
C PRO A 42 -9.81 15.05 -9.54
N ALA A 43 -9.06 13.92 -9.50
CA ALA A 43 -8.10 13.66 -8.45
C ALA A 43 -6.75 14.36 -8.72
N ALA A 44 -6.80 15.65 -9.07
CA ALA A 44 -5.64 16.48 -9.38
C ALA A 44 -4.86 16.89 -8.11
N PRO A 45 -3.58 17.31 -8.23
CA PRO A 45 -2.70 17.57 -7.09
C PRO A 45 -3.28 18.52 -6.03
N GLU A 46 -3.76 19.68 -6.43
CA GLU A 46 -4.25 20.69 -5.48
C GLU A 46 -5.52 20.25 -4.74
N PRO A 47 -6.59 19.75 -5.40
CA PRO A 47 -7.78 19.22 -4.72
C PRO A 47 -7.48 18.06 -3.77
N VAL A 48 -6.62 17.10 -4.19
CA VAL A 48 -6.27 15.96 -3.36
C VAL A 48 -5.49 16.41 -2.12
N MET A 49 -4.49 17.26 -2.27
CA MET A 49 -3.73 17.76 -1.12
C MET A 49 -4.52 18.71 -0.23
N GLN A 50 -5.52 19.39 -0.77
CA GLN A 50 -6.47 20.15 0.05
C GLN A 50 -7.33 19.20 0.91
N ALA A 51 -7.82 18.10 0.36
CA ALA A 51 -8.57 17.09 1.10
C ALA A 51 -7.69 16.41 2.17
N VAL A 52 -6.42 16.11 1.84
CA VAL A 52 -5.43 15.61 2.79
C VAL A 52 -5.24 16.58 3.95
N ALA A 53 -5.07 17.88 3.67
CA ALA A 53 -4.90 18.89 4.71
C ALA A 53 -6.15 19.06 5.59
N GLN A 54 -7.33 19.02 4.99
CA GLN A 54 -8.60 19.05 5.73
C GLN A 54 -8.75 17.83 6.65
N LEU A 55 -8.45 16.62 6.16
CA LEU A 55 -8.49 15.42 6.96
C LEU A 55 -7.47 15.50 8.11
N ALA A 56 -6.24 15.91 7.83
CA ALA A 56 -5.19 16.07 8.84
C ALA A 56 -5.55 17.11 9.93
N ALA A 57 -6.26 18.17 9.58
CA ALA A 57 -6.70 19.21 10.52
C ALA A 57 -7.71 18.70 11.56
N THR A 58 -8.40 17.59 11.30
CA THR A 58 -9.31 16.95 12.28
C THR A 58 -8.57 16.07 13.29
N MET A 59 -7.27 15.89 13.14
CA MET A 59 -6.44 15.02 13.98
C MET A 59 -5.40 15.84 14.72
N GLN A 60 -4.81 15.24 15.76
CA GLN A 60 -3.66 15.85 16.45
C GLN A 60 -2.48 15.94 15.48
N MET A 61 -1.96 17.15 15.27
CA MET A 61 -0.81 17.36 14.39
C MET A 61 0.49 16.84 15.02
N THR A 62 1.26 16.13 14.20
CA THR A 62 2.57 15.57 14.55
C THR A 62 3.70 16.38 13.90
N GLN A 63 4.97 16.14 14.31
CA GLN A 63 6.12 16.84 13.74
C GLN A 63 6.37 16.50 12.27
N ALA A 64 6.04 15.26 11.89
CA ALA A 64 6.13 14.78 10.53
C ALA A 64 4.85 14.04 10.15
N VAL A 65 4.56 13.96 8.85
CA VAL A 65 3.41 13.25 8.28
C VAL A 65 3.90 12.34 7.18
N GLY A 66 3.45 11.08 7.18
CA GLY A 66 3.66 10.18 6.06
C GLY A 66 2.44 10.16 5.15
N VAL A 67 2.69 10.20 3.83
CA VAL A 67 1.65 10.15 2.81
C VAL A 67 1.97 9.02 1.84
N ALA A 68 1.19 7.94 1.89
CA ALA A 68 1.18 6.88 0.90
C ALA A 68 0.36 7.32 -0.32
N PHE A 69 0.85 7.00 -1.51
CA PHE A 69 0.30 7.53 -2.76
C PHE A 69 0.36 6.50 -3.90
N PRO A 70 -0.67 6.36 -4.74
CA PRO A 70 -0.74 5.34 -5.80
C PRO A 70 0.08 5.73 -7.04
N SER A 71 1.39 5.78 -6.90
CA SER A 71 2.35 6.16 -7.93
C SER A 71 3.73 5.59 -7.59
N VAL A 72 4.55 5.36 -8.59
CA VAL A 72 6.01 5.31 -8.40
C VAL A 72 6.46 6.64 -7.81
N VAL A 73 7.16 6.62 -6.68
CA VAL A 73 7.65 7.83 -6.02
C VAL A 73 9.18 7.83 -5.97
N GLN A 74 9.80 8.75 -6.70
CA GLN A 74 11.26 8.92 -6.71
C GLN A 74 11.63 10.31 -6.22
N HIS A 75 12.45 10.37 -5.18
CA HIS A 75 12.90 11.64 -4.57
C HIS A 75 11.74 12.60 -4.24
N GLY A 76 10.64 12.03 -3.70
CA GLY A 76 9.44 12.78 -3.33
C GLY A 76 8.51 13.16 -4.48
N LYS A 77 8.83 12.79 -5.74
CA LYS A 77 8.02 13.09 -6.93
C LYS A 77 7.23 11.88 -7.39
N ALA A 78 5.98 12.10 -7.75
CA ALA A 78 5.15 11.12 -8.44
C ALA A 78 5.65 10.96 -9.89
N ARG A 79 5.88 9.72 -10.33
CA ARG A 79 6.43 9.41 -11.66
C ARG A 79 5.43 8.74 -12.58
N THR A 80 4.41 8.12 -12.02
CA THR A 80 3.34 7.44 -12.76
C THR A 80 1.98 7.92 -12.29
N ALA A 81 0.93 7.63 -13.06
CA ALA A 81 -0.44 7.98 -12.72
C ALA A 81 -1.44 6.95 -13.29
N ALA A 82 -1.21 5.66 -13.02
CA ALA A 82 -2.07 4.59 -13.54
C ALA A 82 -3.49 4.64 -12.95
N HIS A 83 -3.62 4.99 -11.68
CA HIS A 83 -4.88 4.96 -10.93
C HIS A 83 -5.28 6.32 -10.32
N ILE A 84 -4.63 7.42 -10.76
CA ILE A 84 -4.90 8.78 -10.33
C ILE A 84 -4.81 9.73 -11.53
N ASP A 85 -5.13 11.01 -11.33
CA ASP A 85 -5.10 12.01 -12.41
C ASP A 85 -3.68 12.16 -13.02
N PRO A 86 -3.53 12.17 -14.36
CA PRO A 86 -2.23 12.29 -15.03
C PRO A 86 -1.44 13.56 -14.69
N SER A 87 -2.11 14.61 -14.22
CA SER A 87 -1.44 15.84 -13.78
C SER A 87 -0.50 15.67 -12.59
N TRP A 88 -0.48 14.49 -11.96
CA TRP A 88 0.49 14.15 -10.91
C TRP A 88 1.90 13.81 -11.43
N ILE A 89 2.03 13.47 -12.71
CA ILE A 89 3.34 13.11 -13.28
C ILE A 89 4.33 14.28 -13.09
N ASP A 90 5.49 13.96 -12.49
CA ASP A 90 6.57 14.87 -12.11
C ASP A 90 6.24 15.92 -11.03
N VAL A 91 5.07 15.86 -10.42
CA VAL A 91 4.75 16.69 -9.25
C VAL A 91 5.60 16.27 -8.06
N ASP A 92 6.22 17.23 -7.40
CA ASP A 92 6.88 17.06 -6.11
C ASP A 92 5.82 16.95 -5.01
N GLY A 93 5.35 15.71 -4.80
CA GLY A 93 4.31 15.38 -3.83
C GLY A 93 4.76 15.64 -2.39
N ALA A 94 6.05 15.40 -2.10
CA ALA A 94 6.61 15.65 -0.77
C ALA A 94 6.61 17.16 -0.44
N ALA A 95 7.09 18.01 -1.37
CA ALA A 95 7.08 19.45 -1.17
C ALA A 95 5.65 20.02 -1.12
N LEU A 96 4.74 19.50 -1.96
CA LEU A 96 3.33 19.91 -1.97
C LEU A 96 2.65 19.53 -0.63
N ALA A 97 2.84 18.31 -0.14
CA ALA A 97 2.33 17.86 1.14
C ALA A 97 2.91 18.69 2.30
N ALA A 98 4.25 18.90 2.31
CA ALA A 98 4.90 19.70 3.35
C ALA A 98 4.35 21.13 3.42
N ARG A 99 4.13 21.76 2.26
CA ARG A 99 3.54 23.11 2.17
C ARG A 99 2.10 23.15 2.68
N LYS A 100 1.26 22.20 2.26
CA LYS A 100 -0.17 22.15 2.64
C LYS A 100 -0.37 21.81 4.12
N LEU A 101 0.46 20.94 4.66
CA LEU A 101 0.37 20.49 6.05
C LEU A 101 1.18 21.38 7.02
N ALA A 102 2.02 22.30 6.52
CA ALA A 102 2.98 23.09 7.28
C ALA A 102 3.85 22.20 8.21
N ARG A 103 4.26 21.04 7.74
CA ARG A 103 5.05 20.03 8.45
C ARG A 103 6.00 19.29 7.51
N ARG A 104 7.02 18.63 8.06
CA ARG A 104 7.83 17.68 7.29
C ARG A 104 6.91 16.59 6.76
N ALA A 105 6.95 16.32 5.47
CA ALA A 105 6.18 15.25 4.86
C ALA A 105 7.11 14.24 4.18
N VAL A 106 6.82 12.96 4.39
CA VAL A 106 7.40 11.83 3.62
C VAL A 106 6.32 11.36 2.67
N PHE A 107 6.69 11.23 1.40
CA PHE A 107 5.78 10.83 0.32
C PHE A 107 6.34 9.58 -0.34
N LEU A 108 5.57 8.48 -0.37
CA LEU A 108 6.03 7.17 -0.84
C LEU A 108 4.90 6.41 -1.54
N ASN A 109 5.27 5.35 -2.28
CA ASN A 109 4.31 4.46 -2.93
C ASN A 109 3.40 3.78 -1.88
N ASP A 110 2.13 3.56 -2.22
CA ASP A 110 1.12 2.98 -1.33
C ASP A 110 1.36 1.50 -0.99
N ALA A 111 1.80 0.69 -1.97
CA ALA A 111 2.15 -0.70 -1.73
C ALA A 111 3.43 -0.82 -0.90
N ASP A 112 4.43 0.05 -1.14
CA ASP A 112 5.63 0.13 -0.31
C ASP A 112 5.27 0.49 1.14
N ALA A 113 4.38 1.46 1.34
CA ALA A 113 3.88 1.81 2.67
C ALA A 113 3.22 0.61 3.36
N ALA A 114 2.30 -0.05 2.67
CA ALA A 114 1.63 -1.24 3.21
C ALA A 114 2.63 -2.35 3.56
N GLY A 115 3.62 -2.57 2.69
CA GLY A 115 4.69 -3.53 2.92
C GLY A 115 5.54 -3.21 4.16
N LEU A 116 5.88 -1.94 4.37
CA LEU A 116 6.63 -1.50 5.56
C LEU A 116 5.88 -1.84 6.86
N ALA A 117 4.56 -1.61 6.90
CA ALA A 117 3.75 -1.97 8.06
C ALA A 117 3.76 -3.47 8.33
N GLU A 118 3.52 -4.27 7.29
CA GLU A 118 3.47 -5.73 7.39
C GLU A 118 4.83 -6.33 7.78
N MET A 119 5.91 -5.83 7.24
CA MET A 119 7.26 -6.30 7.60
C MET A 119 7.65 -5.91 9.02
N ARG A 120 7.22 -4.76 9.50
CA ARG A 120 7.57 -4.29 10.84
C ARG A 120 6.77 -4.97 11.94
N TRP A 121 5.45 -5.07 11.78
CA TRP A 121 4.55 -5.50 12.86
C TRP A 121 3.57 -6.61 12.46
N GLY A 122 3.35 -6.84 11.15
CA GLY A 122 2.36 -7.75 10.62
C GLY A 122 2.90 -9.10 10.17
N ALA A 123 2.36 -9.61 9.07
CA ALA A 123 2.63 -10.94 8.52
C ALA A 123 4.09 -11.18 8.15
N GLY A 124 4.83 -10.13 7.85
CA GLY A 124 6.25 -10.17 7.50
C GLY A 124 7.21 -10.10 8.67
N ARG A 125 6.71 -9.86 9.88
CA ARG A 125 7.57 -9.71 11.07
C ARG A 125 8.47 -10.91 11.28
N GLY A 126 9.79 -10.65 11.33
CA GLY A 126 10.81 -11.67 11.56
C GLY A 126 11.18 -12.52 10.34
N LEU A 127 10.52 -12.35 9.19
CA LEU A 127 10.92 -12.99 7.95
C LEU A 127 12.28 -12.48 7.48
N LYS A 128 13.05 -13.38 6.90
CA LYS A 128 14.36 -13.13 6.29
C LYS A 128 14.31 -13.49 4.81
N GLY A 129 15.39 -13.14 4.09
CA GLY A 129 15.49 -13.40 2.66
C GLY A 129 14.59 -12.50 1.85
N VAL A 130 14.05 -13.02 0.76
CA VAL A 130 13.20 -12.26 -0.17
C VAL A 130 11.73 -12.43 0.22
N VAL A 131 11.06 -11.31 0.52
CA VAL A 131 9.63 -11.26 0.82
C VAL A 131 8.95 -10.32 -0.16
N ILE A 132 7.87 -10.78 -0.78
CA ILE A 132 7.08 -9.97 -1.71
C ILE A 132 5.68 -9.81 -1.15
N MET A 133 5.29 -8.57 -0.89
CA MET A 133 3.90 -8.23 -0.62
C MET A 133 3.18 -7.92 -1.92
N LEU A 134 1.97 -8.44 -2.06
CA LEU A 134 1.06 -8.25 -3.19
C LEU A 134 -0.27 -7.71 -2.67
N THR A 135 -0.68 -6.53 -3.11
CA THR A 135 -1.98 -5.96 -2.75
C THR A 135 -2.93 -6.08 -3.94
N PHE A 136 -3.99 -6.89 -3.79
CA PHE A 136 -5.02 -7.06 -4.81
C PHE A 136 -6.17 -6.08 -4.57
N GLY A 137 -6.27 -5.09 -5.46
CA GLY A 137 -7.26 -4.02 -5.42
C GLY A 137 -7.76 -3.66 -6.83
N THR A 138 -7.79 -2.37 -7.15
CA THR A 138 -8.04 -1.86 -8.51
C THR A 138 -7.00 -2.39 -9.50
N GLY A 139 -5.73 -2.39 -9.08
CA GLY A 139 -4.61 -3.03 -9.73
C GLY A 139 -3.99 -4.11 -8.85
N ILE A 140 -2.69 -4.40 -9.07
CA ILE A 140 -1.86 -5.23 -8.22
C ILE A 140 -0.66 -4.40 -7.77
N GLY A 141 -0.71 -3.88 -6.54
CA GLY A 141 0.45 -3.21 -5.93
C GLY A 141 1.45 -4.23 -5.41
N THR A 142 2.74 -3.87 -5.45
CA THR A 142 3.81 -4.77 -5.02
C THR A 142 4.85 -4.05 -4.19
N ALA A 143 5.33 -4.70 -3.12
CA ALA A 143 6.48 -4.25 -2.35
C ALA A 143 7.45 -5.41 -2.13
N LEU A 144 8.71 -5.22 -2.49
CA LEU A 144 9.76 -6.24 -2.41
C LEU A 144 10.73 -5.91 -1.28
N PHE A 145 11.06 -6.92 -0.50
CA PHE A 145 12.01 -6.81 0.60
C PHE A 145 13.12 -7.85 0.47
N ALA A 146 14.34 -7.44 0.78
CA ALA A 146 15.49 -8.32 0.95
C ALA A 146 16.02 -8.14 2.38
N ASP A 147 15.98 -9.21 3.19
CA ASP A 147 16.37 -9.19 4.60
C ASP A 147 15.73 -8.04 5.41
N GLY A 148 14.45 -7.79 5.15
CA GLY A 148 13.65 -6.77 5.82
C GLY A 148 13.88 -5.35 5.30
N LYS A 149 14.74 -5.15 4.29
CA LYS A 149 14.98 -3.86 3.64
C LYS A 149 14.12 -3.74 2.39
N LEU A 150 13.36 -2.66 2.30
CA LEU A 150 12.53 -2.36 1.14
C LEU A 150 13.39 -2.08 -0.10
N PHE A 151 13.04 -2.74 -1.22
CA PHE A 151 13.44 -2.34 -2.56
C PHE A 151 12.29 -1.53 -3.15
N PRO A 152 12.37 -0.20 -3.18
CA PRO A 152 11.21 0.65 -3.39
C PRO A 152 10.72 0.66 -4.83
N ASN A 153 9.44 0.99 -4.99
CA ASN A 153 8.80 1.25 -6.27
C ASN A 153 8.85 0.07 -7.24
N THR A 154 8.57 -1.13 -6.78
CA THR A 154 8.39 -2.27 -7.66
C THR A 154 6.98 -2.23 -8.27
N GLU A 155 6.90 -2.26 -9.59
CA GLU A 155 5.64 -2.23 -10.35
C GLU A 155 5.38 -3.61 -11.01
N LEU A 156 5.51 -4.67 -10.22
CA LEU A 156 5.40 -6.04 -10.74
C LEU A 156 3.96 -6.45 -11.08
N GLY A 157 2.96 -5.62 -10.74
CA GLY A 157 1.59 -5.72 -11.27
C GLY A 157 1.53 -5.54 -12.78
N HIS A 158 2.49 -4.79 -13.36
CA HIS A 158 2.66 -4.63 -14.80
C HIS A 158 3.54 -5.71 -15.45
N LEU A 159 3.90 -6.76 -14.71
CA LEU A 159 4.57 -7.91 -15.27
C LEU A 159 3.67 -8.58 -16.33
N GLU A 160 4.16 -8.70 -17.54
CA GLU A 160 3.40 -9.32 -18.62
C GLU A 160 3.24 -10.84 -18.42
N LEU A 161 2.01 -11.30 -18.47
CA LEU A 161 1.62 -12.70 -18.46
C LEU A 161 0.78 -12.99 -19.70
N ASN A 162 1.31 -13.81 -20.63
CA ASN A 162 0.61 -14.17 -21.87
C ASN A 162 0.18 -12.95 -22.72
N GLY A 163 1.00 -11.90 -22.75
CA GLY A 163 0.73 -10.69 -23.52
C GLY A 163 -0.21 -9.69 -22.84
N ILE A 164 -0.51 -9.87 -21.54
CA ILE A 164 -1.40 -9.01 -20.77
C ILE A 164 -0.71 -8.65 -19.44
N ASP A 165 -0.84 -7.40 -18.99
CA ASP A 165 -0.39 -7.00 -17.66
C ASP A 165 -1.08 -7.86 -16.58
N ALA A 166 -0.31 -8.31 -15.59
CA ALA A 166 -0.84 -9.17 -14.53
C ALA A 166 -2.04 -8.53 -13.82
N GLU A 167 -2.04 -7.21 -13.61
CA GLU A 167 -3.17 -6.53 -12.98
C GLU A 167 -4.44 -6.48 -13.83
N GLU A 168 -4.31 -6.44 -15.16
CA GLU A 168 -5.44 -6.52 -16.10
C GLU A 168 -5.99 -7.95 -16.24
N TRP A 169 -5.34 -8.92 -15.60
CA TRP A 169 -5.73 -10.32 -15.65
C TRP A 169 -6.13 -10.88 -14.28
N ALA A 170 -5.45 -10.51 -13.20
CA ALA A 170 -5.59 -11.13 -11.88
C ALA A 170 -5.90 -10.15 -10.73
N SER A 171 -6.14 -8.85 -10.98
CA SER A 171 -6.55 -7.94 -9.90
C SER A 171 -7.93 -8.28 -9.34
N ALA A 172 -8.23 -7.79 -8.12
CA ALA A 172 -9.55 -7.95 -7.53
C ALA A 172 -10.64 -7.23 -8.34
N ARG A 173 -10.31 -6.12 -9.00
CA ARG A 173 -11.19 -5.45 -9.96
C ARG A 173 -11.63 -6.38 -11.07
N ILE A 174 -10.68 -7.09 -11.69
CA ILE A 174 -10.96 -8.04 -12.78
C ILE A 174 -11.82 -9.20 -12.29
N ARG A 175 -11.55 -9.73 -11.08
CA ARG A 175 -12.41 -10.74 -10.47
C ARG A 175 -13.87 -10.27 -10.42
N THR A 176 -14.11 -9.05 -9.95
CA THR A 176 -15.45 -8.48 -9.81
C THR A 176 -16.11 -8.20 -11.17
N GLN A 177 -15.36 -7.59 -12.10
CA GLN A 177 -15.87 -7.22 -13.43
C GLN A 177 -16.28 -8.43 -14.26
N LEU A 178 -15.54 -9.54 -14.15
CA LEU A 178 -15.83 -10.78 -14.86
C LEU A 178 -16.70 -11.76 -14.08
N GLY A 179 -17.11 -11.42 -12.86
CA GLY A 179 -17.92 -12.30 -12.01
C GLY A 179 -17.23 -13.62 -11.65
N LEU A 180 -15.89 -13.63 -11.54
CA LEU A 180 -15.13 -14.85 -11.26
C LEU A 180 -15.38 -15.32 -9.82
N ASP A 181 -15.68 -16.61 -9.67
CA ASP A 181 -15.64 -17.29 -8.38
C ASP A 181 -14.18 -17.42 -7.86
N TRP A 182 -14.01 -17.93 -6.63
CA TRP A 182 -12.67 -18.09 -6.07
C TRP A 182 -11.79 -19.05 -6.87
N PRO A 183 -12.24 -20.25 -7.28
CA PRO A 183 -11.42 -21.15 -8.08
C PRO A 183 -10.89 -20.51 -9.36
N ALA A 184 -11.77 -19.90 -10.16
CA ALA A 184 -11.40 -19.30 -11.44
C ALA A 184 -10.44 -18.10 -11.28
N TRP A 185 -10.64 -17.30 -10.22
CA TRP A 185 -9.73 -16.19 -9.96
C TRP A 185 -8.39 -16.66 -9.40
N ILE A 186 -8.38 -17.64 -8.48
CA ILE A 186 -7.13 -18.14 -7.87
C ILE A 186 -6.26 -18.89 -8.89
N GLU A 187 -6.83 -19.51 -9.91
CA GLU A 187 -6.06 -20.04 -11.03
C GLU A 187 -5.15 -18.95 -11.65
N ARG A 188 -5.70 -17.75 -11.86
CA ARG A 188 -4.96 -16.60 -12.37
C ARG A 188 -3.90 -16.12 -11.37
N VAL A 189 -4.27 -16.01 -10.10
CA VAL A 189 -3.33 -15.63 -9.03
C VAL A 189 -2.18 -16.64 -8.93
N ASN A 190 -2.46 -17.94 -9.00
CA ASN A 190 -1.43 -18.99 -8.96
C ASN A 190 -0.46 -18.88 -10.14
N ALA A 191 -0.95 -18.59 -11.34
CA ALA A 191 -0.08 -18.36 -12.49
C ALA A 191 0.84 -17.14 -12.29
N TYR A 192 0.29 -16.06 -11.71
CA TYR A 192 1.08 -14.88 -11.35
C TYR A 192 2.13 -15.21 -10.26
N LEU A 193 1.74 -15.87 -9.17
CA LEU A 193 2.67 -16.31 -8.11
C LEU A 193 3.76 -17.22 -8.65
N LYS A 194 3.42 -18.15 -9.54
CA LYS A 194 4.40 -19.01 -10.22
C LYS A 194 5.42 -18.21 -11.03
N ARG A 195 4.96 -17.20 -11.77
CA ARG A 195 5.85 -16.31 -12.54
C ARG A 195 6.75 -15.49 -11.63
N MET A 196 6.19 -14.93 -10.56
CA MET A 196 6.95 -14.19 -9.56
C MET A 196 7.99 -15.08 -8.88
N HIS A 197 7.61 -16.30 -8.50
CA HIS A 197 8.55 -17.25 -7.91
C HIS A 197 9.71 -17.58 -8.86
N ALA A 198 9.42 -17.82 -10.14
CA ALA A 198 10.45 -18.13 -11.13
C ALA A 198 11.48 -17.00 -11.35
N LEU A 199 11.10 -15.75 -11.08
CA LEU A 199 11.96 -14.58 -11.27
C LEU A 199 12.73 -14.17 -10.00
N PHE A 200 12.12 -14.30 -8.82
CA PHE A 200 12.64 -13.71 -7.59
C PHE A 200 13.01 -14.72 -6.52
N TRP A 201 12.55 -15.97 -6.63
CA TRP A 201 12.75 -17.02 -5.62
C TRP A 201 12.45 -16.54 -4.20
N PRO A 202 11.25 -15.97 -3.96
CA PRO A 202 10.94 -15.44 -2.64
C PRO A 202 10.78 -16.55 -1.61
N ASP A 203 11.13 -16.23 -0.36
CA ASP A 203 10.87 -17.07 0.81
C ASP A 203 9.39 -17.00 1.20
N ALA A 204 8.77 -15.83 1.00
CA ALA A 204 7.36 -15.65 1.31
C ALA A 204 6.67 -14.62 0.39
N PHE A 205 5.37 -14.86 0.16
CA PHE A 205 4.40 -13.88 -0.33
C PHE A 205 3.48 -13.45 0.82
N ILE A 206 3.20 -12.14 0.91
CA ILE A 206 2.17 -11.59 1.78
C ILE A 206 1.04 -11.08 0.89
N LEU A 207 -0.15 -11.65 1.01
CA LEU A 207 -1.30 -11.27 0.20
C LEU A 207 -2.18 -10.28 0.95
N GLY A 208 -2.27 -9.06 0.44
CA GLY A 208 -3.00 -7.93 0.98
C GLY A 208 -4.08 -7.39 0.04
N GLY A 209 -4.58 -6.20 0.35
CA GLY A 209 -5.74 -5.61 -0.27
C GLY A 209 -7.04 -6.12 0.36
N ALA A 210 -8.20 -5.63 -0.11
CA ALA A 210 -9.50 -6.00 0.47
C ALA A 210 -9.79 -7.52 0.44
N VAL A 211 -9.21 -8.25 -0.51
CA VAL A 211 -9.38 -9.71 -0.61
C VAL A 211 -8.77 -10.46 0.57
N SER A 212 -7.79 -9.89 1.27
CA SER A 212 -7.15 -10.55 2.42
C SER A 212 -8.09 -10.77 3.59
N GLU A 213 -9.15 -9.98 3.72
CA GLU A 213 -10.19 -10.16 4.74
C GLU A 213 -10.97 -11.47 4.54
N ARG A 214 -10.97 -11.98 3.32
CA ARG A 214 -11.63 -13.24 2.94
C ARG A 214 -10.63 -14.37 2.65
N PHE A 215 -9.38 -14.24 3.13
CA PHE A 215 -8.29 -15.17 2.82
C PHE A 215 -8.66 -16.63 3.07
N GLY A 216 -9.36 -16.93 4.17
CA GLY A 216 -9.77 -18.28 4.52
C GLY A 216 -10.65 -18.98 3.47
N GLU A 217 -11.36 -18.22 2.63
CA GLU A 217 -12.25 -18.79 1.61
C GLU A 217 -11.49 -19.33 0.39
N PHE A 218 -10.29 -18.82 0.14
CA PHE A 218 -9.50 -19.18 -1.04
C PHE A 218 -8.10 -19.72 -0.72
N ALA A 219 -7.65 -19.62 0.51
CA ALA A 219 -6.33 -20.10 0.92
C ALA A 219 -6.03 -21.56 0.50
N PRO A 220 -7.00 -22.52 0.62
CA PRO A 220 -6.74 -23.90 0.19
C PRO A 220 -6.50 -24.08 -1.32
N LEU A 221 -6.83 -23.07 -2.13
CA LEU A 221 -6.67 -23.09 -3.59
C LEU A 221 -5.34 -22.46 -4.03
N LEU A 222 -4.61 -21.82 -3.12
CA LEU A 222 -3.33 -21.18 -3.42
C LEU A 222 -2.22 -22.21 -3.52
N HIS A 223 -1.38 -22.06 -4.55
CA HIS A 223 -0.24 -22.94 -4.80
C HIS A 223 1.03 -22.11 -5.04
N SER A 224 2.03 -22.29 -4.17
CA SER A 224 3.35 -21.68 -4.34
C SER A 224 4.40 -22.50 -3.60
N PRO A 225 5.66 -22.62 -4.12
CA PRO A 225 6.77 -23.14 -3.36
C PRO A 225 7.17 -22.24 -2.19
N ALA A 226 6.97 -20.91 -2.32
CA ALA A 226 7.18 -19.94 -1.25
C ALA A 226 6.02 -19.96 -0.26
N GLN A 227 6.30 -19.63 1.01
CA GLN A 227 5.27 -19.49 2.02
C GLN A 227 4.27 -18.38 1.62
N ILE A 228 2.96 -18.63 1.79
CA ILE A 228 1.94 -17.60 1.58
C ILE A 228 1.33 -17.22 2.93
N ARG A 229 1.23 -15.93 3.21
CA ARG A 229 0.62 -15.36 4.42
C ARG A 229 -0.41 -14.30 4.06
N PRO A 230 -1.55 -14.22 4.76
CA PRO A 230 -2.44 -13.07 4.65
C PRO A 230 -1.83 -11.85 5.34
N ALA A 231 -2.02 -10.66 4.76
CA ALA A 231 -1.74 -9.40 5.41
C ALA A 231 -2.61 -9.23 6.68
N GLN A 232 -2.07 -8.57 7.71
CA GLN A 232 -2.72 -8.43 9.01
C GLN A 232 -3.38 -7.08 9.21
N PHE A 233 -2.90 -6.02 8.53
CA PHE A 233 -3.41 -4.66 8.72
C PHE A 233 -4.56 -4.27 7.78
N ALA A 234 -4.92 -5.15 6.83
CA ALA A 234 -6.03 -4.92 5.89
C ALA A 234 -6.03 -3.48 5.33
N GLY A 235 -7.15 -2.78 5.44
CA GLY A 235 -7.30 -1.40 4.94
C GLY A 235 -6.55 -0.31 5.71
N GLN A 236 -5.74 -0.66 6.73
CA GLN A 236 -4.95 0.28 7.56
C GLN A 236 -3.46 0.27 7.20
N ALA A 237 -3.00 -0.73 6.42
CA ALA A 237 -1.59 -0.97 6.15
C ALA A 237 -0.88 0.27 5.56
N GLY A 238 -1.49 0.94 4.57
CA GLY A 238 -0.95 2.14 3.95
C GLY A 238 -0.75 3.28 4.95
N VAL A 239 -1.73 3.53 5.82
CA VAL A 239 -1.67 4.56 6.87
C VAL A 239 -0.56 4.24 7.88
N ILE A 240 -0.50 2.99 8.37
CA ILE A 240 0.48 2.56 9.37
C ILE A 240 1.90 2.64 8.78
N GLY A 241 2.10 2.19 7.56
CA GLY A 241 3.41 2.21 6.90
C GLY A 241 3.85 3.61 6.51
N ALA A 242 2.93 4.48 6.08
CA ALA A 242 3.24 5.88 5.83
C ALA A 242 3.72 6.59 7.10
N ALA A 243 3.04 6.38 8.22
CA ALA A 243 3.46 6.91 9.52
C ALA A 243 4.84 6.40 9.93
N LEU A 244 5.13 5.09 9.74
CA LEU A 244 6.44 4.51 10.01
C LEU A 244 7.53 5.19 9.18
N ALA A 245 7.31 5.38 7.88
CA ALA A 245 8.27 6.05 7.00
C ALA A 245 8.55 7.50 7.42
N ALA A 246 7.60 8.19 8.03
CA ALA A 246 7.77 9.56 8.50
C ALA A 246 8.44 9.64 9.89
N ALA A 247 8.45 8.55 10.66
CA ALA A 247 9.09 8.45 11.97
C ALA A 247 10.60 8.23 11.89
N THR A 248 11.09 7.76 10.75
CA THR A 248 12.52 7.53 10.46
C THR A 248 13.13 8.73 9.74
#